data_e097aa72afa1cc201d7296d9f43dc791
#
_entry.id   e097aa72afa1cc201d7296d9f43dc791
#
_cell.length_a   1.000
_cell.length_b   1.000
_cell.length_c   1.000
_cell.angle_alpha   90.00
_cell.angle_beta   90.00
_cell.angle_gamma   90.00
#
_symmetry.space_group_name_H-M   'P 1'
#
loop_
_entity.id
_entity.type
_entity.pdbx_description
1 polymer ?
#
loop_
_entity_poly.entity_id
_entity_poly.type
_entity_poly.pdbx_seq_one_letter_code
_entity_poly.pdbx_strand_id
1 'polypeptide(L)'
;MNAKGSVFKYPDNVDTDVIIPARHLNTQDPKELASHCMEDIDKDFVRNVRAGDVMVGGWNFGCGSSREHAPVAIKAAGISVVIAKSFARIFYRNSINIGLPIMECPEAVDAISAGDTVSVDFTTGLITDETTGKTFQAEPFPPFIQKIIADGGLMKSLTKK
;
A
#
# COMPACT_ATOMS: atom_id res chain seq x y z
N MET A 1 -12.21 -8.97 -6.77
CA MET A 1 -10.84 -8.40 -6.68
C MET A 1 -10.38 -8.50 -5.24
N ASN A 2 -9.32 -9.24 -5.00
CA ASN A 2 -8.87 -9.62 -3.66
C ASN A 2 -7.35 -9.51 -3.54
N ALA A 3 -6.87 -9.37 -2.30
CA ALA A 3 -5.46 -9.45 -1.97
C ALA A 3 -5.28 -10.41 -0.80
N LYS A 4 -4.11 -11.05 -0.74
CA LYS A 4 -3.73 -11.92 0.38
C LYS A 4 -2.22 -12.02 0.45
N GLY A 5 -1.66 -11.85 1.65
CA GLY A 5 -0.23 -11.96 1.86
C GLY A 5 0.17 -11.75 3.30
N SER A 6 1.48 -11.82 3.55
CA SER A 6 2.06 -11.56 4.87
C SER A 6 2.17 -10.07 5.14
N VAL A 7 2.09 -9.70 6.41
CA VAL A 7 2.03 -8.29 6.83
C VAL A 7 3.42 -7.76 7.19
N PHE A 8 3.74 -6.59 6.62
CA PHE A 8 4.81 -5.72 7.08
C PHE A 8 4.16 -4.53 7.79
N LYS A 9 4.43 -4.36 9.07
CA LYS A 9 3.76 -3.34 9.89
C LYS A 9 4.72 -2.23 10.31
N TYR A 10 4.30 -0.99 10.15
CA TYR A 10 5.10 0.20 10.42
C TYR A 10 4.34 1.17 11.33
N PRO A 11 5.05 2.11 11.99
CA PRO A 11 4.42 3.04 12.94
C PRO A 11 3.64 4.17 12.26
N ASP A 12 3.20 5.15 13.06
CA ASP A 12 2.58 6.37 12.57
C ASP A 12 3.58 7.23 11.78
N ASN A 13 3.06 8.11 10.94
CA ASN A 13 3.83 9.14 10.24
C ASN A 13 4.96 8.57 9.37
N VAL A 14 4.69 7.49 8.67
CA VAL A 14 5.60 7.00 7.63
C VAL A 14 5.55 7.99 6.48
N ASP A 15 6.56 8.85 6.36
CA ASP A 15 6.56 9.86 5.32
C ASP A 15 7.16 9.36 4.02
N THR A 16 6.98 10.13 2.95
CA THR A 16 7.42 9.72 1.61
C THR A 16 8.93 9.59 1.51
N ASP A 17 9.71 10.35 2.31
CA ASP A 17 11.16 10.24 2.34
C ASP A 17 11.64 8.95 3.03
N VAL A 18 10.83 8.43 3.94
CA VAL A 18 11.07 7.12 4.57
C VAL A 18 10.75 6.00 3.58
N ILE A 19 9.66 6.14 2.83
CA ILE A 19 9.24 5.12 1.83
C ILE A 19 10.30 5.00 0.73
N ILE A 20 10.70 6.14 0.16
CA ILE A 20 11.76 6.18 -0.83
C ILE A 20 12.62 7.43 -0.61
N PRO A 21 13.87 7.28 -0.14
CA PRO A 21 14.72 8.42 0.17
C PRO A 21 15.04 9.28 -1.06
N ALA A 22 15.26 10.59 -0.82
CA ALA A 22 15.52 11.56 -1.88
C ALA A 22 16.69 11.18 -2.77
N ARG A 23 17.70 10.50 -2.23
CA ARG A 23 18.89 10.07 -3.00
C ARG A 23 18.56 9.09 -4.13
N HIS A 24 17.36 8.50 -4.12
CA HIS A 24 16.92 7.54 -5.15
C HIS A 24 15.92 8.13 -6.14
N LEU A 25 15.63 9.44 -6.07
CA LEU A 25 14.62 10.06 -6.92
C LEU A 25 15.14 10.46 -8.31
N ASN A 26 16.39 10.13 -8.62
CA ASN A 26 16.99 10.39 -9.93
C ASN A 26 16.58 9.37 -10.99
N THR A 27 15.74 8.40 -10.64
CA THR A 27 15.21 7.41 -11.56
C THR A 27 13.67 7.36 -11.44
N GLN A 28 13.02 6.91 -12.51
CA GLN A 28 11.59 6.60 -12.48
C GLN A 28 11.35 5.12 -12.78
N ASP A 29 12.41 4.32 -12.85
CA ASP A 29 12.28 2.88 -13.08
C ASP A 29 11.66 2.23 -11.84
N PRO A 30 10.45 1.63 -11.97
CA PRO A 30 9.79 1.00 -10.82
C PRO A 30 10.63 -0.08 -10.14
N LYS A 31 11.37 -0.86 -10.90
CA LYS A 31 12.21 -1.93 -10.35
C LYS A 31 13.34 -1.37 -9.49
N GLU A 32 13.96 -0.28 -9.94
CA GLU A 32 15.02 0.37 -9.18
C GLU A 32 14.47 1.02 -7.92
N LEU A 33 13.33 1.70 -8.01
CA LEU A 33 12.67 2.27 -6.84
C LEU A 33 12.29 1.18 -5.84
N ALA A 34 11.75 0.07 -6.32
CA ALA A 34 11.37 -1.05 -5.46
C ALA A 34 12.57 -1.60 -4.69
N SER A 35 13.75 -1.64 -5.30
CA SER A 35 14.95 -2.18 -4.66
C SER A 35 15.43 -1.34 -3.47
N HIS A 36 14.95 -0.12 -3.33
CA HIS A 36 15.28 0.80 -2.23
C HIS A 36 14.08 1.14 -1.34
N CYS A 37 12.93 0.50 -1.57
CA CYS A 37 11.71 0.77 -0.82
C CYS A 37 11.91 0.47 0.66
N MET A 38 11.58 1.43 1.52
CA MET A 38 11.63 1.29 2.98
C MET A 38 13.03 1.06 3.56
N GLU A 39 14.10 1.23 2.78
CA GLU A 39 15.45 0.85 3.20
C GLU A 39 15.96 1.58 4.46
N ASP A 40 15.51 2.81 4.70
CA ASP A 40 15.94 3.59 5.85
C ASP A 40 15.23 3.21 7.16
N ILE A 41 14.07 2.56 7.07
CA ILE A 41 13.32 2.14 8.27
C ILE A 41 13.32 0.62 8.44
N ASP A 42 13.43 -0.12 7.34
CA ASP A 42 13.42 -1.58 7.35
C ASP A 42 14.27 -2.10 6.20
N LYS A 43 15.56 -2.21 6.45
CA LYS A 43 16.51 -2.61 5.40
C LYS A 43 16.29 -4.02 4.86
N ASP A 44 15.58 -4.86 5.60
CA ASP A 44 15.30 -6.23 5.17
C ASP A 44 13.98 -6.36 4.39
N PHE A 45 13.21 -5.28 4.30
CA PHE A 45 11.92 -5.29 3.61
C PHE A 45 12.05 -5.82 2.17
N VAL A 46 12.96 -5.23 1.39
CA VAL A 46 13.11 -5.61 -0.03
C VAL A 46 13.58 -7.05 -0.20
N ARG A 47 14.26 -7.59 0.80
CA ARG A 47 14.74 -8.97 0.79
C ARG A 47 13.63 -9.97 1.13
N ASN A 48 12.70 -9.57 1.99
CA ASN A 48 11.68 -10.46 2.54
C ASN A 48 10.31 -10.32 1.88
N VAL A 49 10.04 -9.19 1.22
CA VAL A 49 8.74 -8.96 0.58
C VAL A 49 8.52 -9.90 -0.60
N ARG A 50 7.29 -10.40 -0.71
CA ARG A 50 6.85 -11.24 -1.82
C ARG A 50 5.63 -10.62 -2.48
N ALA A 51 5.42 -10.95 -3.75
CA ALA A 51 4.25 -10.48 -4.49
C ALA A 51 2.97 -10.89 -3.76
N GLY A 52 2.09 -9.92 -3.52
CA GLY A 52 0.85 -10.12 -2.80
C GLY A 52 0.89 -9.72 -1.34
N ASP A 53 2.07 -9.45 -0.78
CA ASP A 53 2.19 -9.08 0.63
C ASP A 53 1.46 -7.76 0.94
N VAL A 54 1.17 -7.55 2.22
CA VAL A 54 0.35 -6.46 2.73
C VAL A 54 1.20 -5.53 3.59
N MET A 55 1.08 -4.23 3.35
CA MET A 55 1.75 -3.22 4.19
C MET A 55 0.72 -2.59 5.12
N VAL A 56 1.04 -2.48 6.41
CA VAL A 56 0.17 -1.90 7.42
C VAL A 56 0.91 -0.74 8.11
N GLY A 57 0.26 0.40 8.19
CA GLY A 57 0.82 1.58 8.86
C GLY A 57 -0.17 2.21 9.82
N GLY A 58 0.29 3.23 10.56
CA GLY A 58 -0.54 3.93 11.52
C GLY A 58 -1.20 5.18 10.93
N TRP A 59 -1.27 6.24 11.72
CA TRP A 59 -1.85 7.51 11.30
C TRP A 59 -0.94 8.23 10.30
N ASN A 60 -1.56 8.95 9.37
CA ASN A 60 -0.88 9.88 8.47
C ASN A 60 0.19 9.22 7.59
N PHE A 61 -0.11 8.04 7.07
CA PHE A 61 0.79 7.30 6.19
C PHE A 61 0.99 8.05 4.87
N GLY A 62 2.25 8.19 4.44
CA GLY A 62 2.56 8.90 3.20
C GLY A 62 2.66 10.42 3.36
N CYS A 63 2.79 10.90 4.59
CA CYS A 63 2.96 12.34 4.85
C CYS A 63 4.27 12.87 4.27
N GLY A 64 4.46 14.20 4.34
CA GLY A 64 5.65 14.86 3.82
C GLY A 64 5.49 15.30 2.38
N SER A 65 6.56 15.21 1.60
CA SER A 65 6.56 15.69 0.21
C SER A 65 5.66 14.88 -0.70
N SER A 66 5.07 15.52 -1.70
CA SER A 66 4.19 14.86 -2.64
C SER A 66 5.02 14.11 -3.72
N ARG A 67 5.58 12.98 -3.34
CA ARG A 67 6.42 12.17 -4.23
C ARG A 67 5.63 11.04 -4.84
N GLU A 68 5.46 11.09 -6.15
CA GLU A 68 4.80 10.02 -6.90
C GLU A 68 5.62 8.73 -6.86
N HIS A 69 6.93 8.84 -6.62
CA HIS A 69 7.83 7.69 -6.51
C HIS A 69 7.48 6.76 -5.35
N ALA A 70 6.91 7.32 -4.26
CA ALA A 70 6.62 6.52 -3.07
C ALA A 70 5.62 5.39 -3.33
N PRO A 71 4.40 5.66 -3.86
CA PRO A 71 3.48 4.56 -4.15
C PRO A 71 3.99 3.64 -5.26
N VAL A 72 4.74 4.17 -6.22
CA VAL A 72 5.35 3.33 -7.27
C VAL A 72 6.32 2.33 -6.66
N ALA A 73 7.17 2.78 -5.73
CA ALA A 73 8.13 1.90 -5.05
C ALA A 73 7.42 0.78 -4.27
N ILE A 74 6.37 1.11 -3.54
CA ILE A 74 5.60 0.14 -2.76
C ILE A 74 4.95 -0.89 -3.68
N LYS A 75 4.27 -0.44 -4.73
CA LYS A 75 3.60 -1.34 -5.67
C LYS A 75 4.59 -2.25 -6.39
N ALA A 76 5.68 -1.68 -6.88
CA ALA A 76 6.69 -2.44 -7.62
C ALA A 76 7.43 -3.44 -6.72
N ALA A 77 7.50 -3.21 -5.41
CA ALA A 77 8.08 -4.14 -4.46
C ALA A 77 7.22 -5.41 -4.28
N GLY A 78 5.95 -5.37 -4.71
CA GLY A 78 5.06 -6.51 -4.64
C GLY A 78 3.88 -6.35 -3.69
N ILE A 79 3.78 -5.22 -2.99
CA ILE A 79 2.68 -4.99 -2.05
C ILE A 79 1.35 -4.91 -2.81
N SER A 80 0.37 -5.68 -2.35
CA SER A 80 -0.95 -5.75 -2.97
C SER A 80 -1.93 -4.74 -2.41
N VAL A 81 -1.73 -4.30 -1.17
CA VAL A 81 -2.59 -3.32 -0.52
C VAL A 81 -1.85 -2.69 0.66
N VAL A 82 -2.10 -1.40 0.90
CA VAL A 82 -1.64 -0.73 2.11
C VAL A 82 -2.86 -0.43 2.98
N ILE A 83 -2.83 -0.90 4.23
CA ILE A 83 -3.88 -0.64 5.20
C ILE A 83 -3.28 0.28 6.28
N ALA A 84 -3.91 1.40 6.53
CA ALA A 84 -3.43 2.35 7.52
C ALA A 84 -4.60 2.94 8.32
N LYS A 85 -4.27 3.62 9.41
CA LYS A 85 -5.30 4.34 10.18
C LYS A 85 -5.77 5.58 9.43
N SER A 86 -4.86 6.25 8.75
CA SER A 86 -5.19 7.34 7.83
C SER A 86 -4.05 7.53 6.84
N PHE A 87 -4.34 8.19 5.72
CA PHE A 87 -3.36 8.53 4.69
C PHE A 87 -3.30 10.03 4.49
N ALA A 88 -2.11 10.55 4.17
CA ALA A 88 -1.98 11.90 3.65
C ALA A 88 -2.72 11.99 2.31
N ARG A 89 -3.42 13.11 2.08
CA ARG A 89 -4.31 13.27 0.93
C ARG A 89 -3.59 13.05 -0.41
N ILE A 90 -2.42 13.63 -0.57
CA ILE A 90 -1.67 13.54 -1.82
C ILE A 90 -1.19 12.11 -2.06
N PHE A 91 -0.70 11.44 -1.01
CA PHE A 91 -0.30 10.04 -1.12
C PHE A 91 -1.48 9.16 -1.51
N TYR A 92 -2.65 9.39 -0.93
CA TYR A 92 -3.88 8.67 -1.28
C TYR A 92 -4.16 8.80 -2.77
N ARG A 93 -4.18 10.05 -3.27
CA ARG A 93 -4.45 10.33 -4.68
C ARG A 93 -3.42 9.67 -5.60
N ASN A 94 -2.13 9.82 -5.28
CA ASN A 94 -1.07 9.25 -6.10
C ASN A 94 -1.14 7.73 -6.14
N SER A 95 -1.48 7.10 -5.02
CA SER A 95 -1.61 5.65 -4.94
C SER A 95 -2.72 5.13 -5.84
N ILE A 96 -3.91 5.74 -5.78
CA ILE A 96 -5.03 5.36 -6.64
C ILE A 96 -4.66 5.55 -8.11
N ASN A 97 -4.01 6.68 -8.45
CA ASN A 97 -3.64 6.98 -9.83
C ASN A 97 -2.73 5.92 -10.46
N ILE A 98 -1.90 5.26 -9.67
CA ILE A 98 -0.99 4.22 -10.19
C ILE A 98 -1.51 2.80 -9.92
N GLY A 99 -2.70 2.69 -9.37
CA GLY A 99 -3.33 1.39 -9.13
C GLY A 99 -2.84 0.64 -7.89
N LEU A 100 -2.29 1.35 -6.91
CA LEU A 100 -1.97 0.76 -5.61
C LEU A 100 -3.20 0.87 -4.70
N PRO A 101 -3.82 -0.27 -4.33
CA PRO A 101 -4.96 -0.23 -3.42
C PRO A 101 -4.54 0.23 -2.03
N ILE A 102 -5.31 1.13 -1.45
CA ILE A 102 -5.09 1.63 -0.09
C ILE A 102 -6.42 1.71 0.66
N MET A 103 -6.42 1.31 1.92
CA MET A 103 -7.64 1.26 2.74
C MET A 103 -7.38 1.82 4.12
N GLU A 104 -8.32 2.62 4.63
CA GLU A 104 -8.26 3.14 5.98
C GLU A 104 -9.11 2.26 6.90
N CYS A 105 -8.49 1.69 7.93
CA CYS A 105 -9.20 0.89 8.92
C CYS A 105 -8.41 0.86 10.23
N PRO A 106 -8.62 1.86 11.12
CA PRO A 106 -7.89 1.91 12.39
C PRO A 106 -8.00 0.65 13.23
N GLU A 107 -9.19 0.04 13.27
CA GLU A 107 -9.42 -1.18 14.04
C GLU A 107 -8.56 -2.34 13.56
N ALA A 108 -8.45 -2.50 12.24
CA ALA A 108 -7.63 -3.55 11.65
C ALA A 108 -6.16 -3.32 11.98
N VAL A 109 -5.69 -2.07 11.86
CA VAL A 109 -4.29 -1.73 12.15
C VAL A 109 -3.92 -2.09 13.58
N ASP A 110 -4.80 -1.79 14.55
CA ASP A 110 -4.52 -2.07 15.96
C ASP A 110 -4.47 -3.58 16.24
N ALA A 111 -5.23 -4.39 15.52
CA ALA A 111 -5.34 -5.83 15.77
C ALA A 111 -4.35 -6.67 14.97
N ILE A 112 -3.97 -6.22 13.78
CA ILE A 112 -3.06 -6.98 12.90
C ILE A 112 -1.63 -6.83 13.39
N SER A 113 -0.90 -7.95 13.45
CA SER A 113 0.52 -7.96 13.83
C SER A 113 1.41 -8.23 12.63
N ALA A 114 2.65 -7.76 12.70
CA ALA A 114 3.65 -8.06 11.67
C ALA A 114 3.81 -9.58 11.55
N GLY A 115 3.85 -10.05 10.31
CA GLY A 115 3.96 -11.49 10.02
C GLY A 115 2.63 -12.23 9.93
N ASP A 116 1.53 -11.62 10.32
CA ASP A 116 0.20 -12.21 10.13
C ASP A 116 -0.08 -12.38 8.63
N THR A 117 -0.94 -13.34 8.30
CA THR A 117 -1.49 -13.46 6.95
C THR A 117 -2.84 -12.75 6.91
N VAL A 118 -2.97 -11.79 6.00
CA VAL A 118 -4.17 -10.96 5.87
C VAL A 118 -4.71 -11.06 4.46
N SER A 119 -6.03 -11.19 4.33
CA SER A 119 -6.72 -11.12 3.05
C SER A 119 -7.69 -9.94 3.03
N VAL A 120 -7.90 -9.38 1.86
CA VAL A 120 -8.78 -8.22 1.66
C VAL A 120 -9.66 -8.46 0.46
N ASP A 121 -10.96 -8.22 0.62
CA ASP A 121 -11.92 -8.19 -0.48
C ASP A 121 -12.23 -6.73 -0.80
N PHE A 122 -11.73 -6.25 -1.93
CA PHE A 122 -11.90 -4.85 -2.31
C PHE A 122 -13.33 -4.51 -2.71
N THR A 123 -14.12 -5.51 -3.09
CA THR A 123 -15.51 -5.29 -3.50
C THR A 123 -16.38 -5.00 -2.29
N THR A 124 -16.16 -5.69 -1.17
CA THR A 124 -16.95 -5.54 0.06
C THR A 124 -16.27 -4.69 1.11
N GLY A 125 -14.96 -4.49 1.02
CA GLY A 125 -14.17 -3.82 2.04
C GLY A 125 -13.82 -4.69 3.23
N LEU A 126 -14.06 -5.99 3.14
CA LEU A 126 -13.79 -6.91 4.26
C LEU A 126 -12.31 -7.24 4.35
N ILE A 127 -11.73 -7.01 5.53
CA ILE A 127 -10.35 -7.36 5.86
C ILE A 127 -10.38 -8.53 6.82
N THR A 128 -9.66 -9.60 6.51
CA THR A 128 -9.60 -10.79 7.37
C THR A 128 -8.15 -11.04 7.78
N ASP A 129 -7.89 -11.04 9.09
CA ASP A 129 -6.62 -11.53 9.63
C ASP A 129 -6.74 -13.03 9.78
N GLU A 130 -6.21 -13.77 8.81
CA GLU A 130 -6.37 -15.23 8.78
C GLU A 130 -5.57 -15.91 9.88
N THR A 131 -4.54 -15.29 10.40
CA THR A 131 -3.75 -15.83 11.50
C THR A 131 -4.55 -15.86 12.81
N THR A 132 -5.34 -14.81 13.07
CA THR A 132 -6.15 -14.71 14.30
C THR A 132 -7.62 -15.08 14.09
N GLY A 133 -8.07 -15.11 12.84
CA GLY A 133 -9.48 -15.34 12.49
C GLY A 133 -10.37 -14.12 12.65
N LYS A 134 -9.83 -12.96 12.97
CA LYS A 134 -10.59 -11.73 13.14
C LYS A 134 -10.89 -11.06 11.80
N THR A 135 -12.05 -10.41 11.72
CA THR A 135 -12.46 -9.68 10.53
C THR A 135 -12.74 -8.22 10.88
N PHE A 136 -12.54 -7.35 9.88
CA PHE A 136 -12.74 -5.91 10.02
C PHE A 136 -13.45 -5.40 8.79
N GLN A 137 -14.35 -4.45 8.95
CA GLN A 137 -15.06 -3.86 7.83
C GLN A 137 -14.51 -2.48 7.54
N ALA A 138 -13.86 -2.34 6.39
CA ALA A 138 -13.47 -1.04 5.85
C ALA A 138 -14.50 -0.60 4.82
N GLU A 139 -14.43 0.66 4.42
CA GLU A 139 -15.29 1.16 3.37
C GLU A 139 -14.82 0.60 2.02
N PRO A 140 -15.71 -0.05 1.24
CA PRO A 140 -15.32 -0.58 -0.07
C PRO A 140 -15.07 0.55 -1.05
N PHE A 141 -14.22 0.28 -2.04
CA PHE A 141 -13.98 1.26 -3.11
C PHE A 141 -15.24 1.42 -3.96
N PRO A 142 -15.56 2.67 -4.38
CA PRO A 142 -16.57 2.88 -5.42
C PRO A 142 -16.22 2.13 -6.70
N PRO A 143 -17.20 1.73 -7.52
CA PRO A 143 -16.92 0.96 -8.75
C PRO A 143 -15.88 1.61 -9.68
N PHE A 144 -15.88 2.93 -9.83
CA PHE A 144 -14.94 3.59 -10.70
C PHE A 144 -13.49 3.52 -10.17
N ILE A 145 -13.31 3.53 -8.84
CA ILE A 145 -12.01 3.34 -8.22
C ILE A 145 -11.54 1.89 -8.39
N GLN A 146 -12.44 0.93 -8.21
CA GLN A 146 -12.12 -0.48 -8.44
C GLN A 146 -11.63 -0.71 -9.87
N LYS A 147 -12.26 -0.05 -10.85
CA LYS A 147 -11.85 -0.14 -12.24
C LYS A 147 -10.45 0.43 -12.46
N ILE A 148 -10.17 1.59 -11.89
CA ILE A 148 -8.84 2.23 -12.00
C ILE A 148 -7.76 1.28 -11.45
N ILE A 149 -8.00 0.70 -10.28
CA ILE A 149 -7.06 -0.24 -9.66
C ILE A 149 -6.90 -1.50 -10.52
N ALA A 150 -8.00 -2.06 -11.00
CA ALA A 150 -7.97 -3.27 -11.82
C ALA A 150 -7.23 -3.05 -13.14
N ASP A 151 -7.32 -1.85 -13.71
CA ASP A 151 -6.64 -1.49 -14.96
C ASP A 151 -5.16 -1.12 -14.74
N GLY A 152 -4.69 -1.05 -13.49
CA GLY A 152 -3.30 -0.74 -13.17
C GLY A 152 -3.00 0.74 -13.04
N GLY A 153 -4.02 1.58 -12.87
CA GLY A 153 -3.89 3.02 -12.63
C GLY A 153 -4.76 3.85 -13.55
N LEU A 154 -4.84 5.14 -13.25
CA LEU A 154 -5.74 6.06 -13.95
C LEU A 154 -5.40 6.18 -15.44
N MET A 155 -4.15 6.37 -15.80
CA MET A 155 -3.76 6.53 -17.20
C MET A 155 -4.09 5.29 -18.01
N LYS A 156 -3.82 4.11 -17.48
CA LYS A 156 -4.16 2.85 -18.13
C LYS A 156 -5.68 2.68 -18.27
N SER A 157 -6.43 3.11 -17.25
CA SER A 157 -7.89 3.04 -17.27
C SER A 157 -8.48 3.95 -18.38
N LEU A 158 -7.92 5.16 -18.54
CA LEU A 158 -8.38 6.11 -19.56
C LEU A 158 -8.08 5.65 -20.98
N THR A 159 -7.00 4.91 -21.19
CA THR A 159 -6.62 4.40 -22.51
C THR A 159 -7.25 3.06 -22.87
N LYS A 160 -7.82 2.38 -21.88
CA LYS A 160 -8.45 1.07 -22.08
C LYS A 160 -9.87 1.23 -22.58
N LYS A 161 -10.20 0.58 -23.67
CA LYS A 161 -11.52 0.64 -24.30
C LYS A 161 -12.35 -0.59 -23.99
#